data_30846a23636696b8e2739367de2985e2
#
_entry.id   30846a23636696b8e2739367de2985e2
#
_cell.length_a   1.000
_cell.length_b   1.000
_cell.length_c   1.000
_cell.angle_alpha   90.00
_cell.angle_beta   90.00
_cell.angle_gamma   90.00
#
_symmetry.space_group_name_H-M   'P 1'
#
loop_
_entity.id
_entity.type
_entity.pdbx_description
1 polymer ?
#
loop_
_entity_poly.entity_id
_entity_poly.type
_entity_poly.pdbx_seq_one_letter_code
_entity_poly.pdbx_strand_id
1 'polypeptide(L)'
;LSVYANGNKLEYLVCADENEREFTIDFKNIKSVRESVTFEEAESQYAAARPLRLGRPVFDCEGLYLGKLTEITCDKNAVTSAHVGNKKFSAEDVVCGDAVIVKNSARIIKSDVKKNGKILFRRGTPLTGEVLKKAQKQGEYVQTNLKTI
;
A
#
# COMPACT_ATOMS: atom_id res chain seq x y z
N LEU A 1 -4.52 18.37 10.06
CA LEU A 1 -4.23 18.15 8.64
C LEU A 1 -4.51 16.70 8.28
N SER A 2 -5.35 16.45 7.28
CA SER A 2 -5.61 15.12 6.73
C SER A 2 -5.37 15.13 5.22
N VAL A 3 -4.74 14.07 4.71
CA VAL A 3 -4.45 13.89 3.29
C VAL A 3 -5.45 12.90 2.71
N TYR A 4 -6.03 13.21 1.57
CA TYR A 4 -6.99 12.37 0.88
C TYR A 4 -6.44 11.92 -0.47
N ALA A 5 -6.56 10.62 -0.74
CA ALA A 5 -6.07 10.00 -1.96
C ALA A 5 -7.12 9.14 -2.63
N ASN A 6 -7.08 9.09 -3.94
CA ASN A 6 -7.81 8.13 -4.77
C ASN A 6 -6.79 7.16 -5.38
N GLY A 7 -6.77 5.93 -4.88
CA GLY A 7 -5.66 5.02 -5.13
C GLY A 7 -4.33 5.62 -4.64
N ASN A 8 -3.37 5.73 -5.54
CA ASN A 8 -2.05 6.30 -5.24
C ASN A 8 -1.91 7.79 -5.63
N LYS A 9 -2.99 8.42 -6.09
CA LYS A 9 -3.01 9.84 -6.43
C LYS A 9 -3.52 10.63 -5.24
N LEU A 10 -2.73 11.61 -4.79
CA LEU A 10 -3.17 12.57 -3.79
C LEU A 10 -4.10 13.60 -4.46
N GLU A 11 -5.28 13.80 -3.90
CA GLU A 11 -6.27 14.68 -4.49
C GLU A 11 -6.39 15.99 -3.72
N TYR A 12 -6.52 15.94 -2.41
CA TYR A 12 -6.67 17.14 -1.60
C TYR A 12 -6.19 16.98 -0.15
N LEU A 13 -5.97 18.11 0.50
CA LEU A 13 -5.76 18.21 1.93
C LEU A 13 -7.03 18.74 2.61
N VAL A 14 -7.32 18.25 3.81
CA VAL A 14 -8.25 18.90 4.73
C VAL A 14 -7.43 19.56 5.83
N CYS A 15 -7.57 20.86 5.96
CA CYS A 15 -6.92 21.69 6.96
C CYS A 15 -7.98 22.28 7.87
N ALA A 16 -7.58 22.72 9.07
CA ALA A 16 -8.39 23.54 9.94
C ALA A 16 -7.74 24.92 10.12
N ASP A 17 -8.54 25.96 10.18
CA ASP A 17 -8.09 27.30 10.54
C ASP A 17 -7.93 27.46 12.08
N GLU A 18 -7.58 28.64 12.53
CA GLU A 18 -7.40 28.97 13.95
C GLU A 18 -8.72 28.86 14.77
N ASN A 19 -9.86 28.84 14.08
CA ASN A 19 -11.19 28.66 14.65
C ASN A 19 -11.73 27.23 14.54
N GLU A 20 -10.85 26.27 14.19
CA GLU A 20 -11.16 24.85 13.95
C GLU A 20 -12.13 24.59 12.77
N ARG A 21 -12.32 25.58 11.88
CA ARG A 21 -13.13 25.41 10.68
C ARG A 21 -12.34 24.65 9.62
N GLU A 22 -12.89 23.52 9.20
CA GLU A 22 -12.25 22.69 8.17
C GLU A 22 -12.45 23.31 6.78
N PHE A 23 -11.40 23.30 5.99
CA PHE A 23 -11.41 23.65 4.57
C PHE A 23 -10.54 22.70 3.77
N THR A 24 -10.81 22.62 2.48
CA THR A 24 -10.19 21.67 1.57
C THR A 24 -9.30 22.41 0.57
N ILE A 25 -8.09 21.90 0.38
CA ILE A 25 -7.13 22.41 -0.61
C ILE A 25 -6.83 21.31 -1.60
N ASP A 26 -7.12 21.56 -2.89
CA ASP A 26 -6.74 20.67 -3.98
C ASP A 26 -5.20 20.62 -4.11
N PHE A 27 -4.64 19.43 -4.28
CA PHE A 27 -3.19 19.27 -4.46
C PHE A 27 -2.63 20.04 -5.65
N LYS A 28 -3.41 20.23 -6.72
CA LYS A 28 -3.00 21.05 -7.87
C LYS A 28 -2.80 22.54 -7.53
N ASN A 29 -3.49 23.03 -6.48
CA ASN A 29 -3.45 24.41 -6.03
C ASN A 29 -2.35 24.67 -4.99
N ILE A 30 -1.63 23.63 -4.55
CA ILE A 30 -0.51 23.77 -3.62
C ILE A 30 0.71 24.28 -4.37
N LYS A 31 1.22 25.44 -3.93
CA LYS A 31 2.43 26.07 -4.49
C LYS A 31 3.71 25.57 -3.83
N SER A 32 3.70 25.42 -2.54
CA SER A 32 4.86 24.90 -1.81
C SER A 32 4.44 24.22 -0.51
N VAL A 33 5.24 23.22 -0.12
CA VAL A 33 5.16 22.53 1.17
C VAL A 33 6.54 22.63 1.82
N ARG A 34 6.63 23.40 2.91
CA ARG A 34 7.84 23.53 3.74
C ARG A 34 7.42 23.50 5.21
N GLU A 35 7.81 24.48 6.02
CA GLU A 35 7.28 24.68 7.36
C GLU A 35 5.78 25.07 7.33
N SER A 36 5.32 25.60 6.20
CA SER A 36 3.93 25.92 5.93
C SER A 36 3.51 25.45 4.54
N VAL A 37 2.20 25.28 4.34
CA VAL A 37 1.61 24.97 3.03
C VAL A 37 1.09 26.27 2.43
N THR A 38 1.57 26.66 1.24
CA THR A 38 1.04 27.80 0.48
C THR A 38 0.21 27.30 -0.69
N PHE A 39 -0.96 27.91 -0.92
CA PHE A 39 -1.93 27.50 -1.94
C PHE A 39 -2.64 28.70 -2.56
N GLU A 40 -3.24 28.52 -3.73
CA GLU A 40 -3.93 29.59 -4.47
C GLU A 40 -5.43 29.67 -4.16
N GLU A 41 -6.07 28.51 -3.97
CA GLU A 41 -7.52 28.43 -3.85
C GLU A 41 -7.92 27.26 -2.92
N ALA A 42 -8.91 27.51 -2.06
CA ALA A 42 -9.50 26.49 -1.21
C ALA A 42 -10.93 26.21 -1.71
N GLU A 43 -11.29 24.98 -1.76
CA GLU A 43 -12.58 24.35 -2.06
C GLU A 43 -12.51 23.35 -3.20
N SER A 44 -12.72 22.10 -2.83
CA SER A 44 -12.86 20.97 -3.78
C SER A 44 -13.75 19.92 -3.14
N GLN A 45 -14.65 19.34 -3.91
CA GLN A 45 -15.46 18.20 -3.47
C GLN A 45 -15.01 16.94 -4.21
N TYR A 46 -14.49 15.95 -3.46
CA TYR A 46 -14.03 14.67 -4.00
C TYR A 46 -14.75 13.51 -3.32
N ALA A 47 -15.72 12.93 -4.01
CA ALA A 47 -16.53 11.84 -3.44
C ALA A 47 -15.78 10.50 -3.35
N ALA A 48 -14.78 10.27 -4.21
CA ALA A 48 -14.09 8.99 -4.32
C ALA A 48 -12.80 8.88 -3.47
N ALA A 49 -12.28 10.01 -2.99
CA ALA A 49 -11.03 10.01 -2.23
C ALA A 49 -11.22 9.49 -0.79
N ARG A 50 -10.21 8.83 -0.28
CA ARG A 50 -10.17 8.27 1.07
C ARG A 50 -9.03 8.87 1.88
N PRO A 51 -9.20 9.09 3.19
CA PRO A 51 -8.14 9.65 4.01
C PRO A 51 -6.95 8.69 4.07
N LEU A 52 -5.77 9.24 3.76
CA LEU A 52 -4.50 8.53 3.85
C LEU A 52 -3.88 8.82 5.22
N ARG A 53 -4.07 7.91 6.16
CA ARG A 53 -3.65 8.11 7.57
C ARG A 53 -2.54 7.15 7.94
N LEU A 54 -1.50 7.66 8.58
CA LEU A 54 -0.52 6.82 9.27
C LEU A 54 -1.18 6.05 10.42
N GLY A 55 -0.58 4.93 10.81
CA GLY A 55 -1.12 4.05 11.85
C GLY A 55 -2.22 3.10 11.39
N ARG A 56 -2.66 3.17 10.12
CA ARG A 56 -3.63 2.21 9.57
C ARG A 56 -3.07 0.81 9.50
N PRO A 57 -3.92 -0.22 9.70
CA PRO A 57 -3.49 -1.59 9.54
C PRO A 57 -3.15 -1.88 8.07
N VAL A 58 -2.10 -2.65 7.88
CA VAL A 58 -1.64 -3.10 6.57
C VAL A 58 -1.74 -4.62 6.51
N PHE A 59 -2.36 -5.12 5.46
CA PHE A 59 -2.51 -6.55 5.20
C PHE A 59 -1.92 -6.90 3.83
N ASP A 60 -1.50 -8.12 3.66
CA ASP A 60 -1.20 -8.63 2.32
C ASP A 60 -2.46 -9.09 1.59
N CYS A 61 -2.31 -9.54 0.34
CA CYS A 61 -3.44 -10.00 -0.48
C CYS A 61 -4.14 -11.26 0.06
N GLU A 62 -3.56 -11.94 1.04
CA GLU A 62 -4.12 -13.11 1.72
C GLU A 62 -4.75 -12.75 3.08
N GLY A 63 -4.76 -11.47 3.45
CA GLY A 63 -5.28 -10.98 4.73
C GLY A 63 -4.30 -11.15 5.89
N LEU A 64 -3.02 -11.47 5.64
CA LEU A 64 -2.01 -11.52 6.69
C LEU A 64 -1.69 -10.09 7.16
N TYR A 65 -1.82 -9.86 8.46
CA TYR A 65 -1.46 -8.58 9.06
C TYR A 65 0.06 -8.36 9.02
N LEU A 66 0.49 -7.27 8.41
CA LEU A 66 1.90 -6.91 8.23
C LEU A 66 2.39 -5.88 9.25
N GLY A 67 1.48 -5.22 9.93
CA GLY A 67 1.77 -4.13 10.86
C GLY A 67 0.95 -2.88 10.55
N LYS A 68 1.42 -1.75 11.05
CA LYS A 68 0.80 -0.44 10.80
C LYS A 68 1.61 0.35 9.78
N LEU A 69 0.92 1.15 8.98
CA LEU A 69 1.52 2.10 8.06
C LEU A 69 2.30 3.16 8.87
N THR A 70 3.62 3.20 8.70
CA THR A 70 4.51 4.08 9.49
C THR A 70 4.91 5.33 8.72
N GLU A 71 5.03 5.23 7.39
CA GLU A 71 5.47 6.33 6.54
C GLU A 71 4.90 6.17 5.14
N ILE A 72 4.70 7.29 4.46
CA ILE A 72 4.31 7.37 3.06
C ILE A 72 5.25 8.35 2.38
N THR A 73 5.88 7.92 1.31
CA THR A 73 6.68 8.79 0.46
C THR A 73 5.84 9.23 -0.74
N CYS A 74 5.87 10.52 -1.03
CA CYS A 74 5.15 11.11 -2.15
C CYS A 74 6.12 11.86 -3.06
N ASP A 75 5.83 11.86 -4.35
CA ASP A 75 6.43 12.76 -5.33
C ASP A 75 5.31 13.55 -5.99
N LYS A 76 5.38 14.90 -5.91
CA LYS A 76 4.31 15.80 -6.33
C LYS A 76 2.97 15.38 -5.69
N ASN A 77 2.01 14.97 -6.50
CA ASN A 77 0.67 14.54 -6.07
C ASN A 77 0.48 13.02 -6.13
N ALA A 78 1.55 12.25 -6.14
CA ALA A 78 1.47 10.81 -6.20
C ALA A 78 2.21 10.15 -5.03
N VAL A 79 1.61 9.12 -4.44
CA VAL A 79 2.29 8.22 -3.52
C VAL A 79 3.28 7.38 -4.32
N THR A 80 4.54 7.35 -3.90
CA THR A 80 5.60 6.55 -4.54
C THR A 80 5.94 5.30 -3.74
N SER A 81 5.81 5.35 -2.41
CA SER A 81 5.98 4.18 -1.57
C SER A 81 5.25 4.29 -0.23
N ALA A 82 4.98 3.14 0.38
CA ALA A 82 4.44 2.99 1.72
C ALA A 82 5.39 2.15 2.58
N HIS A 83 5.52 2.49 3.86
CA HIS A 83 6.39 1.78 4.79
C HIS A 83 5.60 1.15 5.94
N VAL A 84 6.01 -0.05 6.32
CA VAL A 84 5.48 -0.81 7.46
C VAL A 84 6.66 -1.28 8.29
N GLY A 85 6.98 -0.56 9.36
CA GLY A 85 8.25 -0.75 10.07
C GLY A 85 9.44 -0.58 9.12
N ASN A 86 10.28 -1.60 9.01
CA ASN A 86 11.46 -1.59 8.14
C ASN A 86 11.19 -2.06 6.69
N LYS A 87 9.94 -2.40 6.36
CA LYS A 87 9.58 -2.86 5.02
C LYS A 87 9.05 -1.71 4.19
N LYS A 88 9.58 -1.57 2.97
CA LYS A 88 9.13 -0.61 1.97
C LYS A 88 8.39 -1.33 0.85
N PHE A 89 7.23 -0.80 0.48
CA PHE A 89 6.41 -1.27 -0.64
C PHE A 89 6.30 -0.16 -1.67
N SER A 90 6.42 -0.52 -2.95
CA SER A 90 6.16 0.42 -4.04
C SER A 90 4.67 0.78 -4.09
N ALA A 91 4.35 2.00 -4.50
CA ALA A 91 2.97 2.45 -4.65
C ALA A 91 2.15 1.58 -5.61
N GLU A 92 2.77 1.01 -6.63
CA GLU A 92 2.12 0.09 -7.58
C GLU A 92 1.69 -1.24 -6.93
N ASP A 93 2.38 -1.65 -5.85
CA ASP A 93 2.09 -2.87 -5.10
C ASP A 93 1.09 -2.64 -3.95
N VAL A 94 0.62 -1.43 -3.73
CA VAL A 94 -0.22 -1.06 -2.60
C VAL A 94 -1.54 -0.48 -3.06
N VAL A 95 -2.63 -0.85 -2.39
CA VAL A 95 -3.95 -0.21 -2.52
C VAL A 95 -4.31 0.44 -1.20
N CYS A 96 -4.46 1.76 -1.22
CA CYS A 96 -4.86 2.54 -0.05
C CYS A 96 -6.40 2.67 0.02
N GLY A 97 -6.96 2.39 1.19
CA GLY A 97 -8.38 2.48 1.48
C GLY A 97 -8.59 2.62 2.98
N ASP A 98 -9.65 2.02 3.52
CA ASP A 98 -9.87 1.97 4.98
C ASP A 98 -8.81 1.12 5.69
N ALA A 99 -8.27 0.12 5.01
CA ALA A 99 -7.00 -0.54 5.31
C ALA A 99 -6.07 -0.40 4.10
N VAL A 100 -4.78 -0.61 4.32
CA VAL A 100 -3.80 -0.66 3.23
C VAL A 100 -3.57 -2.13 2.87
N ILE A 101 -3.72 -2.45 1.59
CA ILE A 101 -3.53 -3.81 1.08
C ILE A 101 -2.29 -3.85 0.20
N VAL A 102 -1.36 -4.73 0.52
CA VAL A 102 -0.24 -5.08 -0.36
C VAL A 102 -0.70 -6.15 -1.34
N LYS A 103 -0.60 -5.87 -2.64
CA LYS A 103 -1.13 -6.75 -3.70
C LYS A 103 -0.47 -8.13 -3.75
N ASN A 104 0.75 -8.24 -3.24
CA ASN A 104 1.49 -9.49 -3.17
C ASN A 104 1.48 -10.04 -1.75
N SER A 105 1.56 -11.37 -1.61
CA SER A 105 1.76 -11.98 -0.31
C SER A 105 3.12 -11.59 0.26
N ALA A 106 3.17 -11.24 1.55
CA ALA A 106 4.41 -11.03 2.28
C ALA A 106 5.12 -12.35 2.60
N ARG A 107 4.45 -13.47 2.42
CA ARG A 107 5.00 -14.81 2.65
C ARG A 107 5.95 -15.20 1.52
N ILE A 108 7.05 -15.81 1.87
CA ILE A 108 8.05 -16.30 0.91
C ILE A 108 8.27 -17.81 1.08
N ILE A 109 8.64 -18.47 0.00
CA ILE A 109 9.01 -19.89 0.02
C ILE A 109 10.37 -20.03 0.69
N LYS A 110 10.45 -20.78 1.81
CA LYS A 110 11.66 -21.00 2.60
C LYS A 110 12.66 -21.96 1.97
N SER A 111 12.17 -22.92 1.20
CA SER A 111 12.98 -23.94 0.57
C SER A 111 12.38 -24.33 -0.77
N ASP A 112 13.22 -24.76 -1.70
CA ASP A 112 12.78 -25.12 -3.04
C ASP A 112 11.60 -26.13 -3.02
N VAL A 113 10.56 -25.82 -3.77
CA VAL A 113 9.46 -26.73 -4.05
C VAL A 113 9.79 -27.48 -5.34
N LYS A 114 9.83 -28.81 -5.25
CA LYS A 114 10.21 -29.67 -6.37
C LYS A 114 9.03 -30.56 -6.76
N LYS A 115 8.88 -30.82 -8.06
CA LYS A 115 8.00 -31.83 -8.64
C LYS A 115 8.79 -32.71 -9.57
N ASN A 116 8.74 -34.02 -9.39
CA ASN A 116 9.47 -35.01 -10.20
C ASN A 116 10.97 -34.65 -10.36
N GLY A 117 11.62 -34.22 -9.27
CA GLY A 117 13.03 -33.84 -9.27
C GLY A 117 13.36 -32.45 -9.86
N LYS A 118 12.40 -31.81 -10.54
CA LYS A 118 12.57 -30.45 -11.09
C LYS A 118 12.08 -29.39 -10.11
N ILE A 119 12.80 -28.26 -10.02
CA ILE A 119 12.40 -27.12 -9.18
C ILE A 119 11.19 -26.44 -9.83
N LEU A 120 10.06 -26.40 -9.10
CA LEU A 120 8.85 -25.68 -9.48
C LEU A 120 8.91 -24.22 -9.01
N PHE A 121 9.32 -24.02 -7.75
CA PHE A 121 9.55 -22.71 -7.15
C PHE A 121 10.84 -22.71 -6.34
N ARG A 122 11.61 -21.65 -6.45
CA ARG A 122 12.86 -21.48 -5.70
C ARG A 122 12.61 -20.89 -4.32
N ARG A 123 13.51 -21.15 -3.40
CA ARG A 123 13.62 -20.43 -2.15
C ARG A 123 13.64 -18.90 -2.42
N GLY A 124 12.93 -18.12 -1.59
CA GLY A 124 12.81 -16.67 -1.72
C GLY A 124 11.71 -16.21 -2.69
N THR A 125 11.06 -17.12 -3.43
CA THR A 125 9.92 -16.75 -4.28
C THR A 125 8.76 -16.24 -3.41
N PRO A 126 8.24 -15.02 -3.67
CA PRO A 126 7.04 -14.54 -3.01
C PRO A 126 5.84 -15.42 -3.29
N LEU A 127 5.03 -15.70 -2.27
CA LEU A 127 3.80 -16.49 -2.41
C LEU A 127 2.67 -15.59 -2.95
N THR A 128 2.60 -15.46 -4.26
CA THR A 128 1.56 -14.71 -4.94
C THR A 128 0.38 -15.60 -5.32
N GLY A 129 -0.78 -14.99 -5.63
CA GLY A 129 -1.94 -15.74 -6.14
C GLY A 129 -1.62 -16.55 -7.40
N GLU A 130 -0.70 -16.09 -8.25
CA GLU A 130 -0.23 -16.83 -9.43
C GLU A 130 0.61 -18.05 -9.04
N VAL A 131 1.49 -17.90 -8.06
CA VAL A 131 2.28 -19.02 -7.51
C VAL A 131 1.35 -20.08 -6.92
N LEU A 132 0.34 -19.67 -6.15
CA LEU A 132 -0.66 -20.58 -5.57
C LEU A 132 -1.47 -21.31 -6.66
N LYS A 133 -1.98 -20.58 -7.66
CA LYS A 133 -2.70 -21.19 -8.80
C LYS A 133 -1.82 -22.19 -9.58
N LYS A 134 -0.54 -21.85 -9.79
CA LYS A 134 0.41 -22.73 -10.43
C LYS A 134 0.71 -23.96 -9.58
N ALA A 135 0.88 -23.79 -8.27
CA ALA A 135 1.08 -24.87 -7.32
C ALA A 135 -0.13 -25.82 -7.32
N GLN A 136 -1.35 -25.29 -7.32
CA GLN A 136 -2.58 -26.06 -7.36
C GLN A 136 -2.70 -26.87 -8.66
N LYS A 137 -2.48 -26.25 -9.81
CA LYS A 137 -2.47 -26.94 -11.12
C LYS A 137 -1.44 -28.06 -11.20
N GLN A 138 -0.33 -27.93 -10.48
CA GLN A 138 0.72 -28.92 -10.43
C GLN A 138 0.55 -29.98 -9.32
N GLY A 139 -0.48 -29.87 -8.49
CA GLY A 139 -0.71 -30.78 -7.34
C GLY A 139 0.23 -30.54 -6.16
N GLU A 140 0.97 -29.41 -6.13
CA GLU A 140 1.97 -29.09 -5.12
C GLU A 140 1.51 -27.99 -4.14
N TYR A 141 0.21 -27.73 -4.07
CA TYR A 141 -0.33 -26.66 -3.23
C TYR A 141 0.02 -26.83 -1.75
N VAL A 142 -0.20 -28.02 -1.20
CA VAL A 142 0.09 -28.30 0.22
C VAL A 142 1.60 -28.17 0.50
N GLN A 143 2.43 -28.77 -0.35
CA GLN A 143 3.88 -28.67 -0.19
C GLN A 143 4.37 -27.22 -0.29
N THR A 144 3.80 -26.44 -1.20
CA THR A 144 4.13 -25.00 -1.35
C THR A 144 3.78 -24.24 -0.08
N ASN A 145 2.59 -24.44 0.49
CA ASN A 145 2.18 -23.77 1.73
C ASN A 145 3.01 -24.19 2.95
N LEU A 146 3.33 -25.49 3.10
CA LEU A 146 4.16 -25.98 4.20
C LEU A 146 5.59 -25.42 4.16
N LYS A 147 6.07 -25.04 2.98
CA LYS A 147 7.42 -24.45 2.76
C LYS A 147 7.43 -22.92 2.75
N THR A 148 6.35 -22.27 3.20
CA THR A 148 6.27 -20.81 3.30
C THR A 148 6.36 -20.32 4.74
N ILE A 149 6.73 -19.07 4.88
CA ILE A 149 6.70 -18.32 6.15
C ILE A 149 5.69 -17.23 6.03
#